data_376d5a2db008ed95868973ebdd9efacb
#
_entry.id   376d5a2db008ed95868973ebdd9efacb
#
_cell.length_a   1.000
_cell.length_b   1.000
_cell.length_c   1.000
_cell.angle_alpha   90.00
_cell.angle_beta   90.00
_cell.angle_gamma   90.00
#
_symmetry.space_group_name_H-M   'P 1'
#
loop_
_entity.id
_entity.type
_entity.pdbx_description
1 polymer ?
#
loop_
_entity_poly.entity_id
_entity_poly.type
_entity_poly.pdbx_seq_one_letter_code
_entity_poly.pdbx_strand_id
1 'polypeptide(L)'
;FCGQCVAVCPTGALVERDATWDVLAALANPKKTVIVQTAPAVRTALGEEFGYPAGTRVTGKLVAALRKLGFNKVFDTDFAADLTIMEEASELLDRLTRYKAGDKTVKLPLLTSCCPAWVNFFEHNFPDLLDIPSSAKSPMQMFSAVAKNIYTKELGIDRKDLVVVSVMP
;
A
#
# COMPACT_ATOMS: atom_id res chain seq x y z
N PHE A 1 -5.59 -7.65 -10.44
CA PHE A 1 -6.51 -6.60 -9.97
C PHE A 1 -6.01 -5.22 -10.39
N CYS A 2 -6.02 -4.91 -11.71
CA CYS A 2 -5.57 -3.62 -12.25
C CYS A 2 -6.73 -2.66 -12.59
N GLY A 3 -8.00 -3.07 -12.39
CA GLY A 3 -9.17 -2.25 -12.68
C GLY A 3 -9.60 -2.20 -14.15
N GLN A 4 -8.83 -2.73 -15.10
CA GLN A 4 -9.17 -2.65 -16.52
C GLN A 4 -10.50 -3.31 -16.86
N CYS A 5 -10.85 -4.41 -16.22
CA CYS A 5 -12.15 -5.08 -16.42
C CYS A 5 -13.32 -4.18 -16.00
N VAL A 6 -13.14 -3.39 -14.95
CA VAL A 6 -14.13 -2.41 -14.49
C VAL A 6 -14.24 -1.28 -15.51
N ALA A 7 -13.11 -0.71 -15.93
CA ALA A 7 -13.05 0.42 -16.86
C ALA A 7 -13.67 0.13 -18.22
N VAL A 8 -13.57 -1.10 -18.73
CA VAL A 8 -14.09 -1.51 -20.04
C VAL A 8 -15.45 -2.22 -19.99
N CYS A 9 -16.04 -2.38 -18.80
CA CYS A 9 -17.32 -3.08 -18.66
C CYS A 9 -18.47 -2.23 -19.24
N PRO A 10 -19.09 -2.63 -20.36
CA PRO A 10 -20.08 -1.78 -21.04
C PRO A 10 -21.41 -1.68 -20.28
N THR A 11 -21.66 -2.61 -19.34
CA THR A 11 -22.91 -2.69 -18.58
C THR A 11 -22.78 -2.19 -17.16
N GLY A 12 -21.56 -1.84 -16.70
CA GLY A 12 -21.30 -1.48 -15.29
C GLY A 12 -21.55 -2.62 -14.31
N ALA A 13 -21.55 -3.88 -14.78
CA ALA A 13 -21.77 -5.06 -13.91
C ALA A 13 -20.54 -5.38 -13.04
N LEU A 14 -19.37 -4.92 -13.46
CA LEU A 14 -18.13 -5.04 -12.67
C LEU A 14 -17.86 -3.69 -12.00
N VAL A 15 -17.71 -3.72 -10.69
CA VAL A 15 -17.39 -2.56 -9.85
C VAL A 15 -16.33 -2.92 -8.84
N GLU A 16 -15.62 -1.93 -8.32
CA GLU A 16 -14.73 -2.11 -7.19
C GLU A 16 -15.55 -2.46 -5.93
N ARG A 17 -14.92 -3.19 -5.02
CA ARG A 17 -15.50 -3.40 -3.71
C ARG A 17 -15.46 -2.08 -2.93
N ASP A 18 -16.61 -1.49 -2.69
CA ASP A 18 -16.73 -0.31 -1.82
C ASP A 18 -16.54 -0.72 -0.35
N ALA A 19 -15.47 -0.25 0.27
CA ALA A 19 -15.17 -0.45 1.68
C ALA A 19 -15.56 0.76 2.54
N THR A 20 -16.22 1.78 1.99
CA THR A 20 -16.56 3.02 2.71
C THR A 20 -17.42 2.74 3.94
N TRP A 21 -18.41 1.87 3.82
CA TRP A 21 -19.28 1.52 4.93
C TRP A 21 -18.55 0.76 6.06
N ASP A 22 -17.60 -0.09 5.71
CA ASP A 22 -16.75 -0.81 6.69
C ASP A 22 -15.90 0.20 7.48
N VAL A 23 -15.35 1.22 6.78
CA VAL A 23 -14.57 2.29 7.41
C VAL A 23 -15.43 3.16 8.31
N LEU A 24 -16.61 3.58 7.86
CA LEU A 24 -17.54 4.39 8.66
C LEU A 24 -18.00 3.63 9.92
N ALA A 25 -18.30 2.35 9.80
CA ALA A 25 -18.66 1.50 10.93
C ALA A 25 -17.49 1.36 11.93
N ALA A 26 -16.25 1.26 11.44
CA ALA A 26 -15.07 1.23 12.29
C ALA A 26 -14.87 2.56 13.03
N LEU A 27 -15.02 3.70 12.34
CA LEU A 27 -14.90 5.04 12.92
C LEU A 27 -15.99 5.32 13.98
N ALA A 28 -17.19 4.78 13.78
CA ALA A 28 -18.30 4.91 14.74
C ALA A 28 -18.14 4.02 15.98
N ASN A 29 -17.23 3.04 15.96
CA ASN A 29 -17.05 2.11 17.06
C ASN A 29 -16.02 2.64 18.09
N PRO A 30 -16.44 3.04 19.30
CA PRO A 30 -15.56 3.63 20.31
C PRO A 30 -14.50 2.66 20.86
N LYS A 31 -14.64 1.36 20.61
CA LYS A 31 -13.67 0.33 21.00
C LYS A 31 -12.54 0.16 19.99
N LYS A 32 -12.64 0.82 18.82
CA LYS A 32 -11.64 0.70 17.75
C LYS A 32 -10.77 1.95 17.67
N THR A 33 -9.50 1.74 17.49
CA THR A 33 -8.56 2.78 17.08
C THR A 33 -8.38 2.67 15.58
N VAL A 34 -8.84 3.68 14.84
CA VAL A 34 -8.80 3.67 13.38
C VAL A 34 -7.73 4.62 12.89
N ILE A 35 -6.72 4.08 12.23
CA ILE A 35 -5.64 4.86 11.61
C ILE A 35 -5.71 4.74 10.10
N VAL A 36 -5.21 5.74 9.40
CA VAL A 36 -5.21 5.76 7.94
C VAL A 36 -3.83 6.11 7.40
N GLN A 37 -3.45 5.44 6.30
CA GLN A 37 -2.31 5.81 5.49
C GLN A 37 -2.76 6.28 4.11
N THR A 38 -2.03 7.22 3.52
CA THR A 38 -2.35 7.79 2.22
C THR A 38 -1.24 7.54 1.22
N ALA A 39 -1.59 7.04 0.03
CA ALA A 39 -0.65 6.87 -1.07
C ALA A 39 -0.23 8.22 -1.67
N PRO A 40 0.99 8.31 -2.26
CA PRO A 40 1.46 9.54 -2.89
C PRO A 40 0.56 10.07 -4.01
N ALA A 41 -0.02 9.22 -4.83
CA ALA A 41 -0.83 9.63 -5.98
C ALA A 41 -2.13 10.32 -5.57
N VAL A 42 -2.78 9.89 -4.49
CA VAL A 42 -4.07 10.44 -4.05
C VAL A 42 -3.99 11.94 -3.75
N ARG A 43 -2.84 12.40 -3.21
CA ARG A 43 -2.64 13.83 -2.88
C ARG A 43 -2.60 14.77 -4.10
N THR A 44 -2.40 14.22 -5.30
CA THR A 44 -2.37 14.98 -6.55
C THR A 44 -3.63 14.80 -7.40
N ALA A 45 -4.37 13.73 -7.20
CA ALA A 45 -5.61 13.45 -7.91
C ALA A 45 -6.84 14.03 -7.20
N LEU A 46 -6.90 13.91 -5.87
CA LEU A 46 -8.07 14.30 -5.08
C LEU A 46 -8.51 15.76 -5.28
N GLY A 47 -7.58 16.65 -5.59
CA GLY A 47 -7.90 18.07 -5.79
C GLY A 47 -8.91 18.32 -6.91
N GLU A 48 -8.88 17.51 -7.95
CA GLU A 48 -9.75 17.64 -9.14
C GLU A 48 -11.23 17.45 -8.77
N GLU A 49 -11.52 16.52 -7.87
CA GLU A 49 -12.89 16.27 -7.37
C GLU A 49 -13.47 17.47 -6.58
N PHE A 50 -12.62 18.38 -6.13
CA PHE A 50 -13.00 19.60 -5.42
C PHE A 50 -12.78 20.87 -6.25
N GLY A 51 -12.68 20.76 -7.57
CA GLY A 51 -12.58 21.88 -8.50
C GLY A 51 -11.20 22.56 -8.55
N TYR A 52 -10.14 21.92 -8.03
CA TYR A 52 -8.77 22.40 -8.23
C TYR A 52 -8.25 22.03 -9.62
N PRO A 53 -7.32 22.79 -10.17
CA PRO A 53 -6.66 22.42 -11.41
C PRO A 53 -6.00 21.04 -11.32
N ALA A 54 -5.99 20.29 -12.43
CA ALA A 54 -5.41 18.96 -12.51
C ALA A 54 -3.96 18.94 -11.96
N GLY A 55 -3.64 17.91 -11.18
CA GLY A 55 -2.33 17.73 -10.57
C GLY A 55 -2.04 18.66 -9.38
N THR A 56 -3.01 19.44 -8.90
CA THR A 56 -2.83 20.28 -7.71
C THR A 56 -2.61 19.43 -6.48
N ARG A 57 -1.45 19.58 -5.84
CA ARG A 57 -1.10 18.85 -4.63
C ARG A 57 -1.86 19.36 -3.40
N VAL A 58 -2.74 18.55 -2.85
CA VAL A 58 -3.62 18.90 -1.71
C VAL A 58 -3.28 18.15 -0.41
N THR A 59 -2.03 17.77 -0.19
CA THR A 59 -1.58 16.94 0.95
C THR A 59 -2.12 17.42 2.30
N GLY A 60 -1.93 18.69 2.64
CA GLY A 60 -2.39 19.24 3.93
C GLY A 60 -3.91 19.23 4.07
N LYS A 61 -4.64 19.49 2.97
CA LYS A 61 -6.11 19.44 2.95
C LYS A 61 -6.63 18.02 3.10
N LEU A 62 -6.00 17.06 2.43
CA LEU A 62 -6.33 15.63 2.58
C LEU A 62 -6.15 15.17 4.03
N VAL A 63 -5.00 15.48 4.65
CA VAL A 63 -4.75 15.14 6.06
C VAL A 63 -5.78 15.79 6.99
N ALA A 64 -6.11 17.07 6.77
CA ALA A 64 -7.11 17.78 7.56
C ALA A 64 -8.50 17.17 7.39
N ALA A 65 -8.88 16.78 6.17
CA ALA A 65 -10.16 16.12 5.90
C ALA A 65 -10.28 14.78 6.63
N LEU A 66 -9.23 13.94 6.52
CA LEU A 66 -9.20 12.64 7.19
C LEU A 66 -9.29 12.76 8.72
N ARG A 67 -8.62 13.76 9.30
CA ARG A 67 -8.75 14.06 10.74
C ARG A 67 -10.17 14.49 11.11
N LYS A 68 -10.82 15.29 10.26
CA LYS A 68 -12.23 15.71 10.49
C LYS A 68 -13.21 14.54 10.35
N LEU A 69 -12.91 13.54 9.53
CA LEU A 69 -13.71 12.32 9.42
C LEU A 69 -13.62 11.43 10.67
N GLY A 70 -12.68 11.70 11.58
CA GLY A 70 -12.58 10.98 12.84
C GLY A 70 -11.45 9.96 12.93
N PHE A 71 -10.56 9.89 11.95
CA PHE A 71 -9.37 9.03 12.05
C PHE A 71 -8.48 9.45 13.22
N ASN A 72 -8.10 8.49 14.05
CA ASN A 72 -7.27 8.74 15.24
C ASN A 72 -5.86 9.23 14.86
N LYS A 73 -5.30 8.72 13.78
CA LYS A 73 -4.03 9.15 13.20
C LYS A 73 -4.05 9.04 11.68
N VAL A 74 -3.33 9.95 11.03
CA VAL A 74 -3.13 9.97 9.58
C VAL A 74 -1.63 9.86 9.32
N PHE A 75 -1.24 8.89 8.52
CA PHE A 75 0.14 8.58 8.16
C PHE A 75 0.36 8.73 6.65
N ASP A 76 1.61 8.89 6.28
CA ASP A 76 2.06 8.86 4.89
C ASP A 76 2.64 7.47 4.57
N THR A 77 2.20 6.87 3.47
CA THR A 77 2.74 5.59 3.01
C THR A 77 4.23 5.70 2.62
N ASP A 78 4.74 6.91 2.36
CA ASP A 78 6.16 7.14 2.05
C ASP A 78 7.09 6.65 3.19
N PHE A 79 6.65 6.75 4.45
CA PHE A 79 7.39 6.16 5.58
C PHE A 79 7.65 4.65 5.37
N ALA A 80 6.64 3.93 4.92
CA ALA A 80 6.78 2.48 4.68
C ALA A 80 7.46 2.19 3.33
N ALA A 81 7.45 3.15 2.40
CA ALA A 81 8.25 3.06 1.18
C ALA A 81 9.75 3.09 1.50
N ASP A 82 10.18 3.88 2.47
CA ASP A 82 11.56 3.88 2.95
C ASP A 82 11.95 2.51 3.54
N LEU A 83 11.05 1.86 4.29
CA LEU A 83 11.27 0.49 4.77
C LEU A 83 11.38 -0.50 3.60
N THR A 84 10.54 -0.37 2.59
CA THR A 84 10.59 -1.23 1.40
C THR A 84 11.93 -1.06 0.68
N ILE A 85 12.41 0.18 0.52
CA ILE A 85 13.72 0.45 -0.09
C ILE A 85 14.85 -0.23 0.70
N MET A 86 14.82 -0.17 2.02
CA MET A 86 15.82 -0.81 2.87
C MET A 86 15.82 -2.34 2.72
N GLU A 87 14.64 -2.95 2.70
CA GLU A 87 14.51 -4.41 2.54
C GLU A 87 14.93 -4.86 1.14
N GLU A 88 14.48 -4.19 0.08
CA GLU A 88 14.85 -4.53 -1.29
C GLU A 88 16.33 -4.30 -1.56
N ALA A 89 16.92 -3.23 -1.01
CA ALA A 89 18.36 -3.00 -1.12
C ALA A 89 19.17 -4.09 -0.41
N SER A 90 18.72 -4.52 0.76
CA SER A 90 19.36 -5.61 1.52
C SER A 90 19.27 -6.94 0.74
N GLU A 91 18.11 -7.24 0.17
CA GLU A 91 17.90 -8.41 -0.69
C GLU A 91 18.81 -8.36 -1.92
N LEU A 92 18.93 -7.21 -2.58
CA LEU A 92 19.81 -7.04 -3.74
C LEU A 92 21.28 -7.28 -3.37
N LEU A 93 21.73 -6.73 -2.23
CA LEU A 93 23.11 -6.92 -1.76
C LEU A 93 23.40 -8.38 -1.43
N ASP A 94 22.46 -9.09 -0.81
CA ASP A 94 22.58 -10.54 -0.57
C ASP A 94 22.68 -11.31 -1.90
N ARG A 95 21.74 -11.06 -2.82
CA ARG A 95 21.74 -11.70 -4.14
C ARG A 95 23.04 -11.45 -4.90
N LEU A 96 23.55 -10.22 -4.91
CA LEU A 96 24.82 -9.88 -5.58
C LEU A 96 26.03 -10.55 -4.93
N THR A 97 26.05 -10.63 -3.61
CA THR A 97 27.13 -11.29 -2.86
C THR A 97 27.18 -12.79 -3.18
N ARG A 98 26.04 -13.45 -3.14
CA ARG A 98 25.91 -14.88 -3.47
C ARG A 98 26.24 -15.15 -4.93
N TYR A 99 25.74 -14.31 -5.83
CA TYR A 99 26.04 -14.42 -7.27
C TYR A 99 27.56 -14.34 -7.54
N LYS A 100 28.24 -13.35 -6.92
CA LYS A 100 29.71 -13.22 -7.02
C LYS A 100 30.47 -14.40 -6.44
N ALA A 101 29.91 -15.04 -5.41
CA ALA A 101 30.47 -16.27 -4.81
C ALA A 101 30.23 -17.52 -5.67
N GLY A 102 29.56 -17.41 -6.82
CA GLY A 102 29.30 -18.51 -7.75
C GLY A 102 28.02 -19.31 -7.46
N ASP A 103 27.12 -18.80 -6.62
CA ASP A 103 25.82 -19.42 -6.34
C ASP A 103 24.91 -19.32 -7.57
N LYS A 104 24.71 -20.43 -8.27
CA LYS A 104 23.90 -20.52 -9.49
C LYS A 104 22.39 -20.52 -9.21
N THR A 105 21.97 -20.62 -7.97
CA THR A 105 20.54 -20.57 -7.59
C THR A 105 20.00 -19.16 -7.59
N VAL A 106 20.89 -18.18 -7.46
CA VAL A 106 20.49 -16.75 -7.44
C VAL A 106 20.12 -16.28 -8.84
N LYS A 107 18.97 -15.65 -8.95
CA LYS A 107 18.48 -15.01 -10.17
C LYS A 107 18.66 -13.49 -10.11
N LEU A 108 19.06 -12.92 -11.24
CA LEU A 108 19.15 -11.49 -11.50
C LEU A 108 18.49 -11.19 -12.86
N PRO A 109 17.93 -9.98 -13.05
CA PRO A 109 17.88 -8.85 -12.11
C PRO A 109 16.94 -9.09 -10.94
N LEU A 110 16.99 -8.20 -9.92
CA LEU A 110 15.93 -8.06 -8.91
C LEU A 110 14.91 -7.07 -9.46
N LEU A 111 13.64 -7.44 -9.52
CA LEU A 111 12.54 -6.56 -9.92
C LEU A 111 11.69 -6.22 -8.69
N THR A 112 11.30 -4.96 -8.56
CA THR A 112 10.41 -4.53 -7.45
C THR A 112 9.01 -5.11 -7.64
N SER A 113 8.28 -5.36 -6.55
CA SER A 113 7.01 -6.10 -6.55
C SER A 113 5.89 -5.40 -5.76
N CYS A 114 5.95 -4.07 -5.64
CA CYS A 114 4.95 -3.32 -4.87
C CYS A 114 3.57 -3.18 -5.57
N CYS A 115 3.50 -3.32 -6.90
CA CYS A 115 2.27 -3.17 -7.66
C CYS A 115 1.57 -4.53 -7.87
N PRO A 116 0.35 -4.74 -7.33
CA PRO A 116 -0.37 -6.01 -7.47
C PRO A 116 -0.75 -6.33 -8.92
N ALA A 117 -1.05 -5.33 -9.73
CA ALA A 117 -1.35 -5.53 -11.15
C ALA A 117 -0.13 -6.05 -11.91
N TRP A 118 1.05 -5.49 -11.62
CA TRP A 118 2.31 -5.96 -12.21
C TRP A 118 2.66 -7.37 -11.75
N VAL A 119 2.46 -7.69 -10.46
CA VAL A 119 2.70 -9.05 -9.93
C VAL A 119 1.81 -10.06 -10.64
N ASN A 120 0.51 -9.80 -10.75
CA ASN A 120 -0.40 -10.67 -11.49
C ASN A 120 -0.01 -10.83 -12.97
N PHE A 121 0.38 -9.74 -13.63
CA PHE A 121 0.87 -9.79 -15.01
C PHE A 121 2.11 -10.68 -15.11
N PHE A 122 3.06 -10.52 -14.19
CA PHE A 122 4.30 -11.29 -14.18
C PHE A 122 4.06 -12.77 -13.93
N GLU A 123 3.22 -13.12 -12.94
CA GLU A 123 2.86 -14.50 -12.63
C GLU A 123 2.20 -15.23 -13.81
N HIS A 124 1.35 -14.54 -14.55
CA HIS A 124 0.66 -15.14 -15.69
C HIS A 124 1.50 -15.24 -16.95
N ASN A 125 2.41 -14.31 -17.17
CA ASN A 125 3.17 -14.27 -18.42
C ASN A 125 4.59 -14.85 -18.29
N PHE A 126 5.15 -14.89 -17.07
CA PHE A 126 6.52 -15.32 -16.81
C PHE A 126 6.61 -16.28 -15.61
N PRO A 127 5.84 -17.39 -15.61
CA PRO A 127 5.79 -18.33 -14.47
C PRO A 127 7.15 -18.96 -14.14
N ASP A 128 8.01 -19.11 -15.13
CA ASP A 128 9.35 -19.68 -14.95
C ASP A 128 10.38 -18.71 -14.33
N LEU A 129 9.99 -17.44 -14.12
CA LEU A 129 10.86 -16.37 -13.63
C LEU A 129 10.43 -15.81 -12.27
N LEU A 130 9.61 -16.54 -11.50
CA LEU A 130 9.05 -16.06 -10.23
C LEU A 130 10.09 -15.84 -9.13
N ASP A 131 11.33 -16.31 -9.32
CA ASP A 131 12.45 -16.05 -8.43
C ASP A 131 13.09 -14.66 -8.64
N ILE A 132 12.72 -13.94 -9.71
CA ILE A 132 13.29 -12.63 -10.04
C ILE A 132 12.68 -11.50 -9.23
N PRO A 133 11.33 -11.41 -9.05
CA PRO A 133 10.73 -10.38 -8.23
C PRO A 133 11.25 -10.37 -6.79
N SER A 134 11.26 -9.18 -6.18
CA SER A 134 11.56 -9.02 -4.77
C SER A 134 10.56 -9.76 -3.89
N SER A 135 11.06 -10.34 -2.80
CA SER A 135 10.23 -10.95 -1.76
C SER A 135 9.65 -9.93 -0.78
N ALA A 136 10.05 -8.65 -0.89
CA ALA A 136 9.60 -7.59 -0.01
C ALA A 136 8.10 -7.29 -0.21
N LYS A 137 7.42 -7.01 0.90
CA LYS A 137 6.02 -6.56 0.87
C LYS A 137 5.93 -5.15 0.29
N SER A 138 4.76 -4.83 -0.29
CA SER A 138 4.48 -3.45 -0.71
C SER A 138 4.54 -2.47 0.48
N PRO A 139 4.83 -1.18 0.23
CA PRO A 139 4.82 -0.16 1.28
C PRO A 139 3.54 -0.15 2.12
N MET A 140 2.39 -0.29 1.48
CA MET A 140 1.10 -0.39 2.16
C MET A 140 1.05 -1.56 3.15
N GLN A 141 1.52 -2.73 2.76
CA GLN A 141 1.54 -3.91 3.62
C GLN A 141 2.60 -3.81 4.72
N MET A 142 3.77 -3.21 4.43
CA MET A 142 4.80 -2.95 5.44
C MET A 142 4.30 -2.00 6.52
N PHE A 143 3.63 -0.91 6.13
CA PHE A 143 2.99 -0.02 7.09
C PHE A 143 2.02 -0.78 7.99
N SER A 144 1.14 -1.58 7.40
CA SER A 144 0.16 -2.36 8.15
C SER A 144 0.81 -3.34 9.13
N ALA A 145 1.92 -3.97 8.73
CA ALA A 145 2.68 -4.88 9.58
C ALA A 145 3.33 -4.15 10.76
N VAL A 146 3.95 -2.99 10.52
CA VAL A 146 4.55 -2.14 11.57
C VAL A 146 3.47 -1.64 12.52
N ALA A 147 2.36 -1.11 12.00
CA ALA A 147 1.25 -0.61 12.78
C ALA A 147 0.66 -1.69 13.70
N LYS A 148 0.43 -2.88 13.16
CA LYS A 148 -0.16 -4.00 13.91
C LYS A 148 0.79 -4.66 14.92
N ASN A 149 2.09 -4.56 14.77
CA ASN A 149 3.05 -5.27 15.62
C ASN A 149 3.85 -4.34 16.56
N ILE A 150 4.09 -3.10 16.17
CA ILE A 150 4.89 -2.13 16.94
C ILE A 150 3.98 -1.06 17.53
N TYR A 151 3.23 -0.34 16.68
CA TYR A 151 2.42 0.79 17.13
C TYR A 151 1.33 0.40 18.13
N THR A 152 0.73 -0.79 18.00
CA THR A 152 -0.22 -1.31 19.01
C THR A 152 0.42 -1.48 20.38
N LYS A 153 1.70 -1.90 20.44
CA LYS A 153 2.43 -2.05 21.70
C LYS A 153 2.71 -0.69 22.35
N GLU A 154 3.09 0.30 21.55
CA GLU A 154 3.31 1.67 22.02
C GLU A 154 2.04 2.31 22.57
N LEU A 155 0.90 2.04 21.96
CA LEU A 155 -0.41 2.54 22.39
C LEU A 155 -1.02 1.73 23.53
N GLY A 156 -0.49 0.56 23.86
CA GLY A 156 -1.06 -0.35 24.86
C GLY A 156 -2.44 -0.90 24.47
N ILE A 157 -2.71 -1.07 23.18
CA ILE A 157 -3.99 -1.59 22.67
C ILE A 157 -3.83 -2.98 22.06
N ASP A 158 -4.91 -3.75 22.08
CA ASP A 158 -4.94 -5.06 21.44
C ASP A 158 -4.87 -4.90 19.90
N ARG A 159 -4.12 -5.77 19.25
CA ARG A 159 -3.98 -5.83 17.79
C ARG A 159 -5.33 -5.90 17.05
N LYS A 160 -6.33 -6.58 17.64
CA LYS A 160 -7.69 -6.69 17.09
C LYS A 160 -8.46 -5.37 17.13
N ASP A 161 -8.08 -4.43 18.00
CA ASP A 161 -8.75 -3.15 18.18
C ASP A 161 -8.15 -2.03 17.33
N LEU A 162 -6.99 -2.26 16.71
CA LEU A 162 -6.45 -1.38 15.69
C LEU A 162 -7.02 -1.74 14.31
N VAL A 163 -7.66 -0.77 13.66
CA VAL A 163 -8.07 -0.83 12.26
C VAL A 163 -7.11 0.03 11.45
N VAL A 164 -6.54 -0.54 10.40
CA VAL A 164 -5.66 0.18 9.46
C VAL A 164 -6.41 0.36 8.15
N VAL A 165 -6.63 1.60 7.76
CA VAL A 165 -7.25 1.97 6.49
C VAL A 165 -6.17 2.47 5.54
N SER A 166 -6.27 2.09 4.27
CA SER A 166 -5.35 2.53 3.23
C SER A 166 -6.15 3.27 2.16
N VAL A 167 -5.80 4.54 1.94
CA VAL A 167 -6.35 5.34 0.84
C VAL A 167 -5.34 5.24 -0.31
N MET A 168 -5.71 4.44 -1.29
CA MET A 168 -4.88 4.08 -2.45
C MET A 168 -5.54 4.54 -3.75
N PRO A 169 -4.77 4.73 -4.83
CA PRO A 169 -5.32 5.02 -6.15
C PRO A 169 -6.04 3.82 -6.74
#